data_041137a038efe890f32f5a2bb71bddf4
#
_entry.id   041137a038efe890f32f5a2bb71bddf4
#
_cell.length_a   1.000
_cell.length_b   1.000
_cell.length_c   1.000
_cell.angle_alpha   90.00
_cell.angle_beta   90.00
_cell.angle_gamma   90.00
#
_symmetry.space_group_name_H-M   'P 1'
#
loop_
_entity.id
_entity.type
_entity.pdbx_description
1 polymer ?
#
loop_
_entity_poly.entity_id
_entity_poly.type
_entity_poly.pdbx_seq_one_letter_code
_entity_poly.pdbx_strand_id
1 'polypeptide(L)'
;TAPSVEYHVFKTDGTMISLHSPQDMPNASEIEHIEEPYLKAKILIPPDYVGAVMELTVSRRGEFKTMNYLNTTTVEMLWEIPLSELIMDYFDQLKSRTKGYASLDYDFDEYKPSKLVKLDILLAGKPIDALSFIVHTDKAYDRGRVLTEKLKEIIPRQMFEVPIQAAVGSRVLSRQTVRALRKDVLAKCYGGDISRKRKLLEKQKKGKKRMKSIGNVEVPQEAFMAILKVDE
;
A
#
# COMPACT_ATOMS: atom_id res chain seq x y z
N THR A 1 3.36 -9.23 -10.53
CA THR A 1 2.56 -9.09 -9.29
C THR A 1 3.48 -8.85 -8.11
N ALA A 2 3.00 -8.08 -7.13
CA ALA A 2 3.72 -7.95 -5.86
C ALA A 2 3.90 -9.35 -5.22
N PRO A 3 5.01 -9.61 -4.51
CA PRO A 3 5.15 -10.85 -3.79
C PRO A 3 3.97 -11.03 -2.84
N SER A 4 3.30 -12.17 -2.95
CA SER A 4 2.16 -12.50 -2.12
C SER A 4 2.59 -13.45 -0.99
N VAL A 5 2.05 -13.21 0.18
CA VAL A 5 2.15 -14.10 1.34
C VAL A 5 0.89 -14.95 1.38
N GLU A 6 1.00 -16.20 1.75
CA GLU A 6 -0.14 -17.04 2.05
C GLU A 6 -0.67 -16.70 3.44
N TYR A 7 -1.96 -16.37 3.52
CA TYR A 7 -2.66 -16.12 4.77
C TYR A 7 -3.67 -17.23 5.02
N HIS A 8 -3.90 -17.58 6.28
CA HIS A 8 -4.97 -18.48 6.68
C HIS A 8 -6.17 -17.67 7.17
N VAL A 9 -7.30 -17.79 6.52
CA VAL A 9 -8.53 -17.11 6.91
C VAL A 9 -9.47 -18.13 7.52
N PHE A 10 -9.81 -17.94 8.76
CA PHE A 10 -10.78 -18.74 9.50
C PHE A 10 -12.14 -18.06 9.40
N LYS A 11 -13.11 -18.79 8.90
CA LYS A 11 -14.49 -18.29 8.77
C LYS A 11 -15.34 -18.65 9.97
N THR A 12 -16.39 -17.86 10.17
CA THR A 12 -17.39 -18.07 11.23
C THR A 12 -18.14 -19.39 11.12
N ASP A 13 -18.12 -20.04 9.96
CA ASP A 13 -18.68 -21.39 9.74
C ASP A 13 -17.72 -22.53 10.14
N GLY A 14 -16.54 -22.20 10.65
CA GLY A 14 -15.49 -23.15 11.05
C GLY A 14 -14.61 -23.64 9.91
N THR A 15 -14.77 -23.12 8.68
CA THR A 15 -13.88 -23.47 7.56
C THR A 15 -12.63 -22.58 7.56
N MET A 16 -11.50 -23.16 7.16
CA MET A 16 -10.24 -22.45 6.95
C MET A 16 -9.95 -22.43 5.46
N ILE A 17 -9.56 -21.28 4.93
CA ILE A 17 -9.14 -21.12 3.54
C ILE A 17 -7.73 -20.50 3.49
N SER A 18 -6.92 -20.98 2.57
CA SER A 18 -5.63 -20.36 2.23
C SER A 18 -5.87 -19.23 1.24
N LEU A 19 -5.43 -18.04 1.61
CA LEU A 19 -5.61 -16.81 0.84
C LEU A 19 -4.28 -16.41 0.20
N HIS A 20 -4.22 -16.48 -1.13
CA HIS A 20 -3.03 -16.10 -1.91
C HIS A 20 -3.19 -14.76 -2.64
N SER A 21 -4.43 -14.30 -2.82
CA SER A 21 -4.74 -13.05 -3.50
C SER A 21 -5.73 -12.21 -2.68
N PRO A 22 -5.53 -10.88 -2.62
CA PRO A 22 -6.49 -9.98 -1.98
C PRO A 22 -7.90 -10.07 -2.57
N GLN A 23 -8.03 -10.53 -3.82
CA GLN A 23 -9.33 -10.67 -4.50
C GLN A 23 -10.20 -11.77 -3.88
N ASP A 24 -9.55 -12.83 -3.39
CA ASP A 24 -10.22 -14.00 -2.84
C ASP A 24 -10.63 -13.81 -1.38
N MET A 25 -10.38 -12.62 -0.82
CA MET A 25 -10.70 -12.32 0.58
C MET A 25 -12.21 -12.32 0.82
N PRO A 26 -12.73 -13.15 1.75
CA PRO A 26 -14.15 -13.18 2.09
C PRO A 26 -14.64 -11.84 2.65
N ASN A 27 -15.97 -11.69 2.71
CA ASN A 27 -16.55 -10.52 3.38
C ASN A 27 -16.16 -10.49 4.86
N ALA A 28 -15.94 -9.28 5.38
CA ALA A 28 -15.51 -9.11 6.77
C ALA A 28 -16.46 -9.76 7.80
N SER A 29 -17.75 -9.88 7.48
CA SER A 29 -18.76 -10.56 8.33
C SER A 29 -18.62 -12.08 8.37
N GLU A 30 -17.92 -12.67 7.42
CA GLU A 30 -17.69 -14.12 7.33
C GLU A 30 -16.35 -14.53 7.97
N ILE A 31 -15.50 -13.56 8.33
CA ILE A 31 -14.18 -13.80 8.88
C ILE A 31 -14.25 -13.78 10.38
N GLU A 32 -13.80 -14.87 11.03
CA GLU A 32 -13.60 -14.96 12.46
C GLU A 32 -12.25 -14.33 12.83
N HIS A 33 -11.16 -14.81 12.22
CA HIS A 33 -9.81 -14.24 12.35
C HIS A 33 -8.95 -14.61 11.14
N ILE A 34 -7.83 -13.92 11.01
CA ILE A 34 -6.84 -14.18 9.97
C ILE A 34 -5.51 -14.43 10.63
N GLU A 35 -4.78 -15.43 10.13
CA GLU A 35 -3.42 -15.71 10.56
C GLU A 35 -2.42 -15.40 9.44
N GLU A 36 -1.28 -14.86 9.84
CA GLU A 36 -0.15 -14.59 8.94
C GLU A 36 1.08 -15.40 9.37
N PRO A 37 1.95 -15.80 8.44
CA PRO A 37 3.17 -16.52 8.76
C PRO A 37 4.19 -15.60 9.42
N TYR A 38 4.73 -16.06 10.53
CA TYR A 38 5.84 -15.44 11.24
C TYR A 38 7.14 -16.20 10.99
N LEU A 39 8.22 -15.46 10.99
CA LEU A 39 9.57 -15.97 10.81
C LEU A 39 10.40 -15.72 12.07
N LYS A 40 11.25 -16.68 12.39
CA LYS A 40 12.39 -16.48 13.31
C LYS A 40 13.53 -15.88 12.51
N ALA A 41 13.81 -14.62 12.75
CA ALA A 41 14.88 -13.88 12.10
C ALA A 41 16.08 -13.76 13.04
N LYS A 42 17.24 -14.12 12.53
CA LYS A 42 18.54 -13.96 13.17
C LYS A 42 19.32 -12.87 12.45
N ILE A 43 19.64 -11.81 13.17
CA ILE A 43 20.37 -10.66 12.62
C ILE A 43 21.74 -10.57 13.31
N LEU A 44 22.80 -10.59 12.51
CA LEU A 44 24.18 -10.41 12.97
C LEU A 44 24.65 -9.01 12.58
N ILE A 45 25.11 -8.22 13.55
CA ILE A 45 25.52 -6.82 13.35
C ILE A 45 26.67 -6.45 14.29
N PRO A 46 27.45 -5.42 13.94
CA PRO A 46 28.32 -4.76 14.91
C PRO A 46 27.49 -4.04 15.99
N PRO A 47 28.02 -3.91 17.23
CA PRO A 47 27.32 -3.29 18.37
C PRO A 47 26.81 -1.88 18.09
N ASP A 48 27.51 -1.09 17.28
CA ASP A 48 27.17 0.30 16.96
C ASP A 48 25.81 0.44 16.24
N TYR A 49 25.31 -0.62 15.61
CA TYR A 49 24.07 -0.60 14.84
C TYR A 49 22.87 -1.22 15.58
N VAL A 50 23.02 -1.68 16.82
CA VAL A 50 21.95 -2.32 17.60
C VAL A 50 20.72 -1.41 17.67
N GLY A 51 20.90 -0.13 18.02
CA GLY A 51 19.79 0.82 18.12
C GLY A 51 19.02 1.01 16.79
N ALA A 52 19.76 1.14 15.68
CA ALA A 52 19.15 1.32 14.37
C ALA A 52 18.36 0.09 13.89
N VAL A 53 18.86 -1.11 14.21
CA VAL A 53 18.17 -2.38 13.89
C VAL A 53 16.98 -2.60 14.78
N MET A 54 17.06 -2.27 16.07
CA MET A 54 15.92 -2.29 17.00
C MET A 54 14.78 -1.42 16.48
N GLU A 55 15.07 -0.17 16.15
CA GLU A 55 14.06 0.77 15.62
C GLU A 55 13.42 0.25 14.33
N LEU A 56 14.24 -0.20 13.37
CA LEU A 56 13.76 -0.73 12.10
C LEU A 56 12.82 -1.91 12.33
N THR A 57 13.27 -2.91 13.11
CA THR A 57 12.55 -4.18 13.26
C THR A 57 11.24 -3.99 14.04
N VAL A 58 11.25 -3.15 15.09
CA VAL A 58 10.01 -2.78 15.81
C VAL A 58 9.04 -2.05 14.88
N SER A 59 9.51 -1.14 14.02
CA SER A 59 8.64 -0.45 13.05
C SER A 59 7.99 -1.40 12.03
N ARG A 60 8.58 -2.60 11.84
CA ARG A 60 8.09 -3.69 11.00
C ARG A 60 7.33 -4.78 11.78
N ARG A 61 6.75 -4.43 12.92
CA ARG A 61 6.00 -5.34 13.80
C ARG A 61 6.82 -6.53 14.30
N GLY A 62 8.15 -6.41 14.27
CA GLY A 62 9.04 -7.43 14.81
C GLY A 62 8.96 -7.48 16.34
N GLU A 63 8.91 -8.68 16.89
CA GLU A 63 8.95 -8.97 18.31
C GLU A 63 10.38 -9.35 18.70
N PHE A 64 10.99 -8.55 19.57
CA PHE A 64 12.33 -8.83 20.08
C PHE A 64 12.29 -10.03 21.02
N LYS A 65 13.20 -11.00 20.82
CA LYS A 65 13.32 -12.18 21.70
C LYS A 65 14.57 -12.15 22.56
N THR A 66 15.74 -12.08 21.96
CA THR A 66 17.00 -12.04 22.70
C THR A 66 18.13 -11.40 21.90
N MET A 67 19.16 -10.98 22.62
CA MET A 67 20.38 -10.42 22.06
C MET A 67 21.59 -11.02 22.77
N ASN A 68 22.54 -11.54 22.00
CA ASN A 68 23.75 -12.17 22.50
C ASN A 68 24.98 -11.51 21.88
N TYR A 69 25.96 -11.14 22.70
CA TYR A 69 27.26 -10.69 22.23
C TYR A 69 28.11 -11.93 21.93
N LEU A 70 28.30 -12.25 20.67
CA LEU A 70 29.12 -13.41 20.25
C LEU A 70 30.63 -13.13 20.49
N ASN A 71 31.03 -11.88 20.30
CA ASN A 71 32.34 -11.37 20.57
C ASN A 71 32.30 -9.84 20.69
N THR A 72 33.47 -9.18 20.81
CA THR A 72 33.54 -7.71 20.95
C THR A 72 33.04 -6.92 19.73
N THR A 73 32.96 -7.55 18.58
CA THR A 73 32.62 -6.90 17.28
C THR A 73 31.31 -7.37 16.70
N THR A 74 30.65 -8.39 17.27
CA THR A 74 29.47 -9.02 16.67
C THR A 74 28.41 -9.27 17.72
N VAL A 75 27.20 -8.81 17.44
CA VAL A 75 25.98 -9.02 18.21
C VAL A 75 25.02 -9.85 17.36
N GLU A 76 24.44 -10.87 17.95
CA GLU A 76 23.33 -11.65 17.42
C GLU A 76 22.03 -11.15 18.04
N MET A 77 21.05 -10.85 17.21
CA MET A 77 19.70 -10.49 17.64
C MET A 77 18.69 -11.49 17.09
N LEU A 78 17.84 -12.04 17.94
CA LEU A 78 16.76 -12.95 17.54
C LEU A 78 15.41 -12.23 17.61
N TRP A 79 14.64 -12.38 16.56
CA TRP A 79 13.35 -11.72 16.36
C TRP A 79 12.31 -12.69 15.81
N GLU A 80 11.05 -12.42 16.13
CA GLU A 80 9.92 -12.94 15.36
C GLU A 80 9.33 -11.81 14.53
N ILE A 81 9.26 -12.00 13.22
CA ILE A 81 8.83 -10.96 12.26
C ILE A 81 7.79 -11.54 11.32
N PRO A 82 6.68 -10.86 11.04
CA PRO A 82 5.75 -11.29 10.00
C PRO A 82 6.42 -11.33 8.63
N LEU A 83 6.22 -12.40 7.87
CA LEU A 83 6.79 -12.56 6.54
C LEU A 83 6.44 -11.39 5.62
N SER A 84 5.21 -10.88 5.71
CA SER A 84 4.73 -9.75 4.91
C SER A 84 5.54 -8.46 5.08
N GLU A 85 6.17 -8.26 6.25
CA GLU A 85 7.00 -7.09 6.52
C GLU A 85 8.45 -7.28 6.10
N LEU A 86 8.89 -8.53 5.94
CA LEU A 86 10.28 -8.86 5.59
C LEU A 86 10.51 -8.90 4.08
N ILE A 87 9.55 -9.40 3.29
CA ILE A 87 9.72 -9.65 1.85
C ILE A 87 9.76 -8.39 0.99
N MET A 88 9.35 -7.22 1.52
CA MET A 88 9.31 -5.97 0.75
C MET A 88 10.71 -5.35 0.65
N ASP A 89 10.99 -4.41 1.51
CA ASP A 89 12.19 -3.57 1.49
C ASP A 89 13.05 -3.72 2.76
N TYR A 90 12.64 -4.62 3.68
CA TYR A 90 13.31 -4.75 4.99
C TYR A 90 14.81 -5.03 4.86
N PHE A 91 15.20 -5.92 3.95
CA PHE A 91 16.62 -6.26 3.74
C PHE A 91 17.43 -5.06 3.23
N ASP A 92 16.87 -4.29 2.31
CA ASP A 92 17.54 -3.11 1.75
C ASP A 92 17.69 -2.03 2.81
N GLN A 93 16.67 -1.80 3.63
CA GLN A 93 16.74 -0.86 4.76
C GLN A 93 17.69 -1.34 5.84
N LEU A 94 17.72 -2.63 6.16
CA LEU A 94 18.65 -3.22 7.10
C LEU A 94 20.10 -2.99 6.65
N LYS A 95 20.41 -3.26 5.39
CA LYS A 95 21.74 -3.02 4.80
C LYS A 95 22.09 -1.55 4.78
N SER A 96 21.16 -0.68 4.37
CA SER A 96 21.38 0.76 4.32
C SER A 96 21.71 1.34 5.72
N ARG A 97 20.90 0.99 6.73
CA ARG A 97 21.07 1.50 8.11
C ARG A 97 22.31 0.95 8.81
N THR A 98 22.83 -0.18 8.34
CA THR A 98 24.03 -0.81 8.90
C THR A 98 25.28 -0.68 8.00
N LYS A 99 25.24 0.20 6.99
CA LYS A 99 26.33 0.37 6.01
C LYS A 99 26.79 -0.95 5.37
N GLY A 100 25.87 -1.89 5.19
CA GLY A 100 26.12 -3.20 4.61
C GLY A 100 26.62 -4.27 5.58
N TYR A 101 26.87 -3.94 6.84
CA TYR A 101 27.45 -4.90 7.81
C TYR A 101 26.44 -5.95 8.31
N ALA A 102 25.13 -5.68 8.31
CA ALA A 102 24.14 -6.64 8.79
C ALA A 102 24.10 -7.90 7.94
N SER A 103 23.98 -9.04 8.60
CA SER A 103 23.58 -10.32 7.99
C SER A 103 22.23 -10.73 8.57
N LEU A 104 21.35 -11.22 7.69
CA LEU A 104 20.03 -11.69 8.04
C LEU A 104 19.87 -13.13 7.60
N ASP A 105 19.50 -13.99 8.52
CA ASP A 105 19.05 -15.36 8.30
C ASP A 105 17.66 -15.53 8.90
N TYR A 106 16.79 -16.32 8.30
CA TYR A 106 15.44 -16.51 8.78
C TYR A 106 14.88 -17.88 8.40
N ASP A 107 14.08 -18.42 9.32
CA ASP A 107 13.34 -19.65 9.15
C ASP A 107 11.86 -19.44 9.42
N PHE A 108 11.00 -20.25 8.80
CA PHE A 108 9.59 -20.27 9.14
C PHE A 108 9.39 -20.69 10.60
N ASP A 109 8.52 -19.99 11.31
CA ASP A 109 8.15 -20.32 12.67
C ASP A 109 6.75 -20.94 12.72
N GLU A 110 5.74 -20.09 12.73
CA GLU A 110 4.34 -20.50 12.85
C GLU A 110 3.40 -19.45 12.25
N TYR A 111 2.14 -19.81 12.09
CA TYR A 111 1.08 -18.86 11.78
C TYR A 111 0.54 -18.25 13.06
N LYS A 112 0.35 -16.91 13.08
CA LYS A 112 -0.19 -16.20 14.25
C LYS A 112 -1.39 -15.34 13.85
N PRO A 113 -2.43 -15.28 14.70
CA PRO A 113 -3.56 -14.37 14.50
C PRO A 113 -3.10 -12.93 14.38
N SER A 114 -3.60 -12.22 13.36
CA SER A 114 -3.25 -10.82 13.10
C SER A 114 -4.44 -10.02 12.57
N LYS A 115 -4.44 -8.71 12.88
CA LYS A 115 -5.51 -7.79 12.46
C LYS A 115 -5.26 -7.30 11.03
N LEU A 116 -5.54 -8.14 10.07
CA LEU A 116 -5.32 -7.86 8.66
C LEU A 116 -6.60 -7.39 7.98
N VAL A 117 -6.44 -6.46 7.04
CA VAL A 117 -7.53 -5.91 6.22
C VAL A 117 -7.10 -5.81 4.76
N LYS A 118 -8.07 -5.92 3.86
CA LYS A 118 -7.87 -5.63 2.45
C LYS A 118 -7.92 -4.12 2.24
N LEU A 119 -6.86 -3.56 1.69
CA LEU A 119 -6.80 -2.17 1.27
C LEU A 119 -7.02 -2.11 -0.25
N ASP A 120 -8.16 -1.56 -0.64
CA ASP A 120 -8.54 -1.39 -2.04
C ASP A 120 -8.14 0.00 -2.54
N ILE A 121 -7.61 0.06 -3.75
CA ILE A 121 -7.36 1.31 -4.46
C ILE A 121 -8.44 1.51 -5.52
N LEU A 122 -9.16 2.63 -5.42
CA LEU A 122 -10.22 2.98 -6.35
C LEU A 122 -9.77 4.14 -7.23
N LEU A 123 -9.92 3.98 -8.54
CA LEU A 123 -9.74 5.05 -9.54
C LEU A 123 -11.08 5.42 -10.14
N ALA A 124 -11.44 6.69 -10.04
CA ALA A 124 -12.75 7.19 -10.48
C ALA A 124 -13.94 6.41 -9.88
N GLY A 125 -13.77 5.87 -8.67
CA GLY A 125 -14.78 5.08 -7.95
C GLY A 125 -14.83 3.60 -8.33
N LYS A 126 -13.94 3.12 -9.21
CA LYS A 126 -13.83 1.70 -9.57
C LYS A 126 -12.61 1.10 -8.88
N PRO A 127 -12.74 -0.04 -8.19
CA PRO A 127 -11.60 -0.73 -7.61
C PRO A 127 -10.67 -1.24 -8.72
N ILE A 128 -9.37 -1.18 -8.45
CA ILE A 128 -8.33 -1.75 -9.30
C ILE A 128 -7.70 -2.92 -8.55
N ASP A 129 -8.13 -4.11 -8.89
CA ASP A 129 -7.75 -5.34 -8.19
C ASP A 129 -6.23 -5.54 -8.11
N ALA A 130 -5.53 -5.22 -9.18
CA ALA A 130 -4.07 -5.34 -9.24
C ALA A 130 -3.31 -4.34 -8.33
N LEU A 131 -4.01 -3.35 -7.77
CA LEU A 131 -3.47 -2.38 -6.81
C LEU A 131 -3.97 -2.62 -5.39
N SER A 132 -4.79 -3.65 -5.17
CA SER A 132 -5.28 -4.03 -3.85
C SER A 132 -4.29 -4.96 -3.15
N PHE A 133 -4.15 -4.84 -1.84
CA PHE A 133 -3.25 -5.67 -1.04
C PHE A 133 -3.74 -5.84 0.39
N ILE A 134 -3.21 -6.85 1.06
CA ILE A 134 -3.51 -7.15 2.47
C ILE A 134 -2.49 -6.42 3.34
N VAL A 135 -2.97 -5.75 4.38
CA VAL A 135 -2.16 -4.91 5.26
C VAL A 135 -2.66 -5.00 6.69
N HIS A 136 -1.75 -4.84 7.66
CA HIS A 136 -2.15 -4.70 9.05
C HIS A 136 -2.97 -3.42 9.27
N THR A 137 -4.02 -3.51 10.08
CA THR A 137 -4.99 -2.41 10.30
C THR A 137 -4.30 -1.10 10.70
N ASP A 138 -3.29 -1.17 11.56
CA ASP A 138 -2.59 0.02 12.07
C ASP A 138 -1.79 0.75 10.97
N LYS A 139 -1.35 0.03 9.93
CA LYS A 139 -0.59 0.58 8.80
C LYS A 139 -1.46 0.94 7.60
N ALA A 140 -2.73 0.55 7.60
CA ALA A 140 -3.62 0.72 6.44
C ALA A 140 -3.77 2.19 6.03
N TYR A 141 -3.87 3.11 7.00
CA TYR A 141 -3.99 4.54 6.73
C TYR A 141 -2.73 5.11 6.09
N ASP A 142 -1.56 4.89 6.69
CA ASP A 142 -0.30 5.46 6.22
C ASP A 142 0.08 4.91 4.85
N ARG A 143 -0.03 3.59 4.65
CA ARG A 143 0.19 2.95 3.34
C ARG A 143 -0.78 3.47 2.29
N GLY A 144 -2.07 3.57 2.63
CA GLY A 144 -3.10 4.11 1.74
C GLY A 144 -2.82 5.56 1.33
N ARG A 145 -2.36 6.40 2.28
CA ARG A 145 -1.99 7.79 2.03
C ARG A 145 -0.80 7.90 1.09
N VAL A 146 0.31 7.25 1.42
CA VAL A 146 1.54 7.27 0.60
C VAL A 146 1.26 6.78 -0.81
N LEU A 147 0.52 5.66 -0.95
CA LEU A 147 0.20 5.10 -2.26
C LEU A 147 -0.70 6.03 -3.08
N THR A 148 -1.72 6.64 -2.48
CA THR A 148 -2.58 7.57 -3.21
C THR A 148 -1.84 8.85 -3.64
N GLU A 149 -0.84 9.32 -2.86
CA GLU A 149 0.04 10.42 -3.21
C GLU A 149 0.97 10.06 -4.38
N LYS A 150 1.66 8.92 -4.32
CA LYS A 150 2.50 8.40 -5.42
C LYS A 150 1.68 8.18 -6.69
N LEU A 151 0.50 7.58 -6.61
CA LEU A 151 -0.38 7.37 -7.76
C LEU A 151 -0.86 8.67 -8.42
N LYS A 152 -1.08 9.72 -7.63
CA LYS A 152 -1.46 11.04 -8.16
C LYS A 152 -0.36 11.65 -9.05
N GLU A 153 0.89 11.36 -8.76
CA GLU A 153 2.03 11.84 -9.56
C GLU A 153 2.20 11.03 -10.85
N ILE A 154 1.97 9.71 -10.75
CA ILE A 154 2.17 8.77 -11.86
C ILE A 154 1.01 8.81 -12.86
N ILE A 155 -0.24 8.90 -12.37
CA ILE A 155 -1.43 8.85 -13.24
C ILE A 155 -1.53 10.15 -14.05
N PRO A 156 -1.53 10.05 -15.40
CA PRO A 156 -1.57 11.22 -16.25
C PRO A 156 -2.91 11.95 -16.17
N ARG A 157 -2.87 13.27 -16.32
CA ARG A 157 -4.07 14.10 -16.39
C ARG A 157 -4.91 13.72 -17.59
N GLN A 158 -6.20 13.53 -17.37
CA GLN A 158 -7.17 13.23 -18.38
C GLN A 158 -8.15 14.39 -18.60
N MET A 159 -9.06 14.26 -19.57
CA MET A 159 -10.07 15.28 -19.86
C MET A 159 -11.12 15.45 -18.75
N PHE A 160 -11.12 14.55 -17.75
CA PHE A 160 -11.96 14.61 -16.55
C PHE A 160 -11.10 14.43 -15.28
N GLU A 161 -11.69 14.76 -14.15
CA GLU A 161 -11.07 14.61 -12.85
C GLU A 161 -11.05 13.14 -12.44
N VAL A 162 -9.88 12.62 -12.02
CA VAL A 162 -9.70 11.26 -11.55
C VAL A 162 -9.47 11.28 -10.05
N PRO A 163 -10.47 10.96 -9.22
CA PRO A 163 -10.27 10.71 -7.81
C PRO A 163 -9.57 9.37 -7.63
N ILE A 164 -8.55 9.36 -6.79
CA ILE A 164 -7.80 8.20 -6.33
C ILE A 164 -8.13 8.02 -4.86
N GLN A 165 -8.59 6.87 -4.47
CA GLN A 165 -9.01 6.60 -3.09
C GLN A 165 -8.39 5.30 -2.61
N ALA A 166 -7.94 5.28 -1.35
CA ALA A 166 -7.60 4.07 -0.63
C ALA A 166 -8.71 3.79 0.37
N ALA A 167 -9.26 2.59 0.35
CA ALA A 167 -10.40 2.22 1.18
C ALA A 167 -10.26 0.83 1.78
N VAL A 168 -10.84 0.63 2.96
CA VAL A 168 -11.04 -0.67 3.59
C VAL A 168 -12.55 -0.92 3.65
N GLY A 169 -13.02 -1.88 2.86
CA GLY A 169 -14.45 -2.08 2.65
C GLY A 169 -15.13 -0.80 2.11
N SER A 170 -16.12 -0.29 2.84
CA SER A 170 -16.82 0.96 2.48
C SER A 170 -16.14 2.24 2.99
N ARG A 171 -15.16 2.12 3.88
CA ARG A 171 -14.51 3.27 4.52
C ARG A 171 -13.33 3.76 3.69
N VAL A 172 -13.42 4.99 3.19
CA VAL A 172 -12.29 5.66 2.52
C VAL A 172 -11.33 6.21 3.59
N LEU A 173 -10.08 5.77 3.53
CA LEU A 173 -9.00 6.18 4.44
C LEU A 173 -8.24 7.39 3.91
N SER A 174 -7.95 7.41 2.60
CA SER A 174 -7.22 8.49 1.93
C SER A 174 -7.83 8.79 0.57
N ARG A 175 -7.75 10.05 0.16
CA ARG A 175 -8.22 10.50 -1.15
C ARG A 175 -7.29 11.55 -1.72
N GLN A 176 -6.87 11.32 -2.96
CA GLN A 176 -6.17 12.28 -3.78
C GLN A 176 -6.96 12.52 -5.08
N THR A 177 -6.62 13.55 -5.82
CA THR A 177 -7.33 13.87 -7.06
C THR A 177 -6.35 14.35 -8.13
N VAL A 178 -6.36 13.68 -9.27
CA VAL A 178 -5.69 14.15 -10.49
C VAL A 178 -6.63 15.12 -11.21
N ARG A 179 -6.22 16.38 -11.31
CA ARG A 179 -7.03 17.42 -11.92
C ARG A 179 -7.20 17.19 -13.42
N ALA A 180 -8.40 17.45 -13.95
CA ALA A 180 -8.67 17.36 -15.36
C ALA A 180 -7.80 18.34 -16.20
N LEU A 181 -7.45 17.93 -17.40
CA LEU A 181 -6.96 18.85 -18.42
C LEU A 181 -8.03 19.90 -18.69
N ARG A 182 -7.64 21.17 -18.70
CA ARG A 182 -8.56 22.29 -18.91
C ARG A 182 -8.25 22.94 -20.27
N LYS A 183 -9.17 22.79 -21.20
CA LYS A 183 -9.12 23.56 -22.45
C LYS A 183 -9.68 24.96 -22.16
N ASP A 184 -8.95 26.00 -22.52
CA ASP A 184 -9.45 27.36 -22.43
C ASP A 184 -10.50 27.58 -23.55
N VAL A 185 -11.77 27.38 -23.18
CA VAL A 185 -12.89 27.58 -24.12
C VAL A 185 -13.27 29.05 -24.29
N LEU A 186 -12.67 29.93 -23.46
CA LEU A 186 -12.93 31.37 -23.48
C LEU A 186 -11.87 32.16 -24.27
N ALA A 187 -10.75 31.55 -24.65
CA ALA A 187 -9.62 32.21 -25.35
C ALA A 187 -10.03 33.00 -26.61
N LYS A 188 -11.09 32.53 -27.30
CA LYS A 188 -11.63 33.19 -28.50
C LYS A 188 -12.85 34.08 -28.24
N CYS A 189 -13.20 34.30 -26.95
CA CYS A 189 -14.34 35.15 -26.61
C CYS A 189 -13.86 36.58 -26.36
N TYR A 190 -13.65 37.33 -27.41
CA TYR A 190 -13.43 38.78 -27.35
C TYR A 190 -14.75 39.48 -27.02
N GLY A 191 -14.75 40.36 -26.01
CA GLY A 191 -15.89 41.17 -25.63
C GLY A 191 -16.66 40.67 -24.39
N GLY A 192 -17.54 41.51 -23.89
CA GLY A 192 -18.18 41.41 -22.57
C GLY A 192 -19.40 40.48 -22.49
N ASP A 193 -19.69 39.64 -23.48
CA ASP A 193 -20.87 38.74 -23.41
C ASP A 193 -20.71 37.65 -22.34
N ILE A 194 -21.19 37.99 -21.14
CA ILE A 194 -21.18 37.13 -19.96
C ILE A 194 -22.04 35.89 -20.19
N SER A 195 -23.17 36.04 -20.90
CA SER A 195 -24.10 34.94 -21.17
C SER A 195 -23.49 33.86 -22.04
N ARG A 196 -22.77 34.25 -23.09
CA ARG A 196 -22.03 33.34 -23.98
C ARG A 196 -20.90 32.61 -23.24
N LYS A 197 -20.12 33.34 -22.43
CA LYS A 197 -19.05 32.76 -21.61
C LYS A 197 -19.60 31.71 -20.65
N ARG A 198 -20.71 32.02 -19.98
CA ARG A 198 -21.39 31.09 -19.05
C ARG A 198 -21.88 29.82 -19.75
N LYS A 199 -22.53 29.95 -20.90
CA LYS A 199 -23.00 28.81 -21.73
C LYS A 199 -21.84 27.90 -22.16
N LEU A 200 -20.71 28.46 -22.56
CA LEU A 200 -19.52 27.69 -22.95
C LEU A 200 -18.93 26.91 -21.78
N LEU A 201 -18.83 27.51 -20.60
CA LEU A 201 -18.36 26.85 -19.38
C LEU A 201 -19.31 25.73 -18.94
N GLU A 202 -20.63 25.95 -19.01
CA GLU A 202 -21.64 24.92 -18.69
C GLU A 202 -21.57 23.74 -19.68
N LYS A 203 -21.40 24.01 -20.96
CA LYS A 203 -21.22 22.96 -22.00
C LYS A 203 -19.96 22.14 -21.72
N GLN A 204 -18.84 22.81 -21.35
CA GLN A 204 -17.61 22.12 -20.96
C GLN A 204 -17.81 21.26 -19.72
N LYS A 205 -18.51 21.75 -18.69
CA LYS A 205 -18.83 21.01 -17.46
C LYS A 205 -19.68 19.76 -17.74
N LYS A 206 -20.74 19.90 -18.57
CA LYS A 206 -21.55 18.77 -19.02
C LYS A 206 -20.76 17.72 -19.79
N GLY A 207 -19.88 18.16 -20.71
CA GLY A 207 -19.00 17.28 -21.48
C GLY A 207 -18.04 16.49 -20.60
N LYS A 208 -17.41 17.14 -19.60
CA LYS A 208 -16.53 16.47 -18.62
C LYS A 208 -17.28 15.45 -17.79
N LYS A 209 -18.51 15.78 -17.32
CA LYS A 209 -19.34 14.84 -16.55
C LYS A 209 -19.68 13.60 -17.38
N ARG A 210 -19.99 13.76 -18.68
CA ARG A 210 -20.26 12.63 -19.59
C ARG A 210 -19.00 11.79 -19.84
N MET A 211 -17.84 12.42 -20.02
CA MET A 211 -16.58 11.71 -20.19
C MET A 211 -16.20 10.90 -18.96
N LYS A 212 -16.43 11.44 -17.76
CA LYS A 212 -16.18 10.73 -16.51
C LYS A 212 -17.02 9.45 -16.36
N SER A 213 -18.25 9.44 -16.86
CA SER A 213 -19.14 8.26 -16.77
C SER A 213 -18.80 7.16 -17.77
N ILE A 214 -18.11 7.48 -18.86
CA ILE A 214 -17.82 6.55 -19.97
C ILE A 214 -16.33 6.20 -20.03
N GLY A 215 -15.46 7.12 -19.60
CA GLY A 215 -14.00 6.97 -19.73
C GLY A 215 -13.43 5.91 -18.77
N ASN A 216 -12.56 5.06 -19.28
CA ASN A 216 -11.68 4.25 -18.47
C ASN A 216 -10.44 5.08 -18.14
N VAL A 217 -9.92 4.92 -16.92
CA VAL A 217 -8.65 5.50 -16.50
C VAL A 217 -7.56 4.55 -16.96
N GLU A 218 -6.64 5.03 -17.78
CA GLU A 218 -5.45 4.27 -18.15
C GLU A 218 -4.49 4.28 -16.95
N VAL A 219 -4.09 3.10 -16.52
CA VAL A 219 -3.17 2.90 -15.41
C VAL A 219 -1.80 2.57 -15.99
N PRO A 220 -0.80 3.45 -15.87
CA PRO A 220 0.55 3.18 -16.35
C PRO A 220 1.19 2.02 -15.60
N GLN A 221 2.17 1.36 -16.22
CA GLN A 221 2.89 0.25 -15.60
C GLN A 221 3.63 0.67 -14.31
N GLU A 222 4.11 1.91 -14.26
CA GLU A 222 4.78 2.49 -13.09
C GLU A 222 3.88 2.54 -11.84
N ALA A 223 2.56 2.60 -12.03
CA ALA A 223 1.61 2.58 -10.92
C ALA A 223 1.65 1.24 -10.14
N PHE A 224 1.89 0.13 -10.84
CA PHE A 224 2.03 -1.18 -10.19
C PHE A 224 3.35 -1.30 -9.43
N MET A 225 4.41 -0.65 -9.93
CA MET A 225 5.70 -0.59 -9.23
C MET A 225 5.64 0.29 -7.97
N ALA A 226 4.74 1.27 -7.94
CA ALA A 226 4.57 2.15 -6.78
C ALA A 226 4.14 1.39 -5.51
N ILE A 227 3.41 0.26 -5.66
CA ILE A 227 3.01 -0.58 -4.52
C ILE A 227 4.23 -1.17 -3.81
N LEU A 228 5.23 -1.61 -4.58
CA LEU A 228 6.44 -2.23 -4.06
C LEU A 228 7.33 -1.25 -3.28
N LYS A 229 7.13 0.06 -3.51
CA LYS A 229 7.94 1.15 -2.92
C LYS A 229 7.15 2.00 -1.94
N VAL A 230 6.06 1.49 -1.38
CA VAL A 230 5.21 2.28 -0.45
C VAL A 230 5.93 2.59 0.86
N ASP A 231 6.91 1.78 1.23
CA ASP A 231 7.63 1.89 2.49
C ASP A 231 8.95 2.70 2.39
N GLU A 232 9.26 3.26 1.21
CA GLU A 232 10.30 4.28 0.99
C GLU A 232 9.69 5.68 1.23
#